data_f358eac667a59fbbdd6ddb12cc593019
#
_entry.id   f358eac667a59fbbdd6ddb12cc593019
#
_cell.length_a   1.000
_cell.length_b   1.000
_cell.length_c   1.000
_cell.angle_alpha   90.00
_cell.angle_beta   90.00
_cell.angle_gamma   90.00
#
_symmetry.space_group_name_H-M   'P 1'
#
loop_
_entity.id
_entity.type
_entity.pdbx_description
1 polymer ?
#
loop_
_entity_poly.entity_id
_entity_poly.type
_entity_poly.pdbx_seq_one_letter_code
_entity_poly.pdbx_strand_id
1 'polypeptide(L)'
;MSKATNSQPLIDRFLDALWIEDGLAANTLAAYRRDLEMFADWLVREVAHETACDVSTVREQDLLAYAAFRHAGSKATSANRRLTVFKRFYRWALRERVVSLDPTLRMRNAKQALRVPKSLSEAQVEALLAAPDDATPLGQRDCAMLELLYASGLRVSELVTLKTVQLGLAEGALRVTGKGSKERMVPFGEEAHASLTRYLTEARAAILGGQASDALFVTARGGAMTRQMFWKLVKRHALAAGIDAPLSPHTLRHAFATHLLNHGADLRAVQMLLGHADISTTTIYTHVARERLRALHAQHHPRG
;
A
#
# COMPACT_ATOMS: atom_id res chain seq x y z
N MET A 1 4.37 -33.88 12.43
CA MET A 1 3.34 -34.10 11.40
C MET A 1 2.16 -33.20 11.74
N SER A 2 1.95 -32.14 11.00
CA SER A 2 0.82 -31.22 11.18
C SER A 2 -0.46 -32.00 10.91
N LYS A 3 -1.37 -32.09 11.93
CA LYS A 3 -2.73 -32.60 11.70
C LYS A 3 -3.39 -31.61 10.73
N ALA A 4 -3.54 -32.00 9.47
CA ALA A 4 -4.30 -31.24 8.48
C ALA A 4 -5.67 -30.95 9.09
N THR A 5 -5.96 -29.71 9.39
CA THR A 5 -7.24 -29.27 9.94
C THR A 5 -8.30 -29.54 8.89
N ASN A 6 -9.44 -30.08 9.27
CA ASN A 6 -10.63 -30.27 8.41
C ASN A 6 -11.14 -28.92 7.85
N SER A 7 -10.56 -27.82 8.33
CA SER A 7 -10.85 -26.44 7.93
C SER A 7 -10.25 -26.02 6.56
N GLN A 8 -9.13 -26.63 6.12
CA GLN A 8 -8.41 -26.17 4.93
C GLN A 8 -9.24 -26.22 3.65
N PRO A 9 -10.00 -27.31 3.35
CA PRO A 9 -10.84 -27.34 2.16
C PRO A 9 -11.93 -26.28 2.15
N LEU A 10 -12.48 -25.91 3.31
CA LEU A 10 -13.49 -24.86 3.42
C LEU A 10 -12.89 -23.49 3.19
N ILE A 11 -11.68 -23.24 3.72
CA ILE A 11 -10.94 -21.99 3.48
C ILE A 11 -10.62 -21.83 2.00
N ASP A 12 -10.17 -22.89 1.33
CA ASP A 12 -9.86 -22.87 -0.10
C ASP A 12 -11.10 -22.55 -0.93
N ARG A 13 -12.21 -23.26 -0.70
CA ARG A 13 -13.49 -23.00 -1.39
C ARG A 13 -13.99 -21.57 -1.18
N PHE A 14 -13.87 -21.01 0.00
CA PHE A 14 -14.23 -19.63 0.27
C PHE A 14 -13.37 -18.64 -0.51
N LEU A 15 -12.06 -18.85 -0.54
CA LEU A 15 -11.14 -17.98 -1.28
C LEU A 15 -11.34 -18.05 -2.78
N ASP A 16 -11.64 -19.23 -3.32
CA ASP A 16 -12.00 -19.42 -4.73
C ASP A 16 -13.31 -18.68 -5.06
N ALA A 17 -14.31 -18.78 -4.19
CA ALA A 17 -15.56 -18.02 -4.36
C ALA A 17 -15.31 -16.50 -4.38
N LEU A 18 -14.47 -15.97 -3.48
CA LEU A 18 -14.13 -14.55 -3.46
C LEU A 18 -13.31 -14.11 -4.68
N TRP A 19 -12.49 -15.00 -5.22
CA TRP A 19 -11.75 -14.70 -6.44
C TRP A 19 -12.68 -14.63 -7.65
N ILE A 20 -13.59 -15.61 -7.79
CA ILE A 20 -14.51 -15.72 -8.93
C ILE A 20 -15.60 -14.65 -8.88
N GLU A 21 -16.28 -14.50 -7.72
CA GLU A 21 -17.45 -13.62 -7.59
C GLU A 21 -17.08 -12.16 -7.37
N ASP A 22 -16.05 -11.90 -6.55
CA ASP A 22 -15.68 -10.53 -6.11
C ASP A 22 -14.42 -9.99 -6.81
N GLY A 23 -13.70 -10.81 -7.57
CA GLY A 23 -12.47 -10.41 -8.27
C GLY A 23 -11.38 -9.91 -7.31
N LEU A 24 -11.27 -10.47 -6.10
CA LEU A 24 -10.32 -9.99 -5.10
C LEU A 24 -8.88 -10.24 -5.52
N ALA A 25 -8.02 -9.24 -5.27
CA ALA A 25 -6.60 -9.32 -5.57
C ALA A 25 -5.90 -10.41 -4.74
N ALA A 26 -4.89 -11.09 -5.32
CA ALA A 26 -4.12 -12.17 -4.71
C ALA A 26 -3.59 -11.84 -3.30
N ASN A 27 -3.10 -10.62 -3.07
CA ASN A 27 -2.64 -10.17 -1.75
C ASN A 27 -3.75 -10.10 -0.71
N THR A 28 -4.98 -9.78 -1.11
CA THR A 28 -6.16 -9.76 -0.22
C THR A 28 -6.56 -11.18 0.13
N LEU A 29 -6.61 -12.07 -0.85
CA LEU A 29 -6.91 -13.49 -0.64
C LEU A 29 -5.86 -14.15 0.27
N ALA A 30 -4.57 -13.88 0.06
CA ALA A 30 -3.49 -14.37 0.91
C ALA A 30 -3.59 -13.84 2.36
N ALA A 31 -4.04 -12.59 2.55
CA ALA A 31 -4.27 -12.04 3.89
C ALA A 31 -5.48 -12.70 4.58
N TYR A 32 -6.56 -12.97 3.83
CA TYR A 32 -7.75 -13.66 4.33
C TYR A 32 -7.44 -15.10 4.69
N ARG A 33 -6.70 -15.80 3.82
CA ARG A 33 -6.20 -17.15 4.07
C ARG A 33 -5.46 -17.21 5.41
N ARG A 34 -4.47 -16.37 5.58
CA ARG A 34 -3.66 -16.32 6.81
C ARG A 34 -4.51 -16.09 8.06
N ASP A 35 -5.48 -15.19 8.01
CA ASP A 35 -6.34 -14.92 9.17
C ASP A 35 -7.20 -16.14 9.54
N LEU A 36 -7.74 -16.85 8.55
CA LEU A 36 -8.56 -18.06 8.77
C LEU A 36 -7.72 -19.26 9.20
N GLU A 37 -6.55 -19.48 8.62
CA GLU A 37 -5.61 -20.54 9.00
C GLU A 37 -5.14 -20.35 10.45
N MET A 38 -4.76 -19.12 10.83
CA MET A 38 -4.37 -18.83 12.21
C MET A 38 -5.51 -19.05 13.21
N PHE A 39 -6.75 -18.83 12.82
CA PHE A 39 -7.92 -19.14 13.63
C PHE A 39 -8.16 -20.65 13.71
N ALA A 40 -8.10 -21.36 12.61
CA ALA A 40 -8.23 -22.81 12.56
C ALA A 40 -7.16 -23.53 13.41
N ASP A 41 -5.91 -23.05 13.31
CA ASP A 41 -4.81 -23.57 14.15
C ASP A 41 -5.03 -23.33 15.65
N TRP A 42 -5.62 -22.20 16.01
CA TRP A 42 -5.96 -21.88 17.40
C TRP A 42 -7.10 -22.77 17.89
N LEU A 43 -8.15 -22.99 17.08
CA LEU A 43 -9.26 -23.89 17.43
C LEU A 43 -8.76 -25.28 17.75
N VAL A 44 -7.83 -25.82 16.97
CA VAL A 44 -7.26 -27.15 17.22
C VAL A 44 -6.46 -27.21 18.52
N ARG A 45 -5.76 -26.13 18.86
CA ARG A 45 -4.90 -26.11 20.05
C ARG A 45 -5.65 -25.87 21.34
N GLU A 46 -6.62 -24.97 21.33
CA GLU A 46 -7.23 -24.45 22.54
C GLU A 46 -8.65 -24.98 22.78
N VAL A 47 -9.37 -25.40 21.71
CA VAL A 47 -10.78 -25.79 21.80
C VAL A 47 -10.99 -27.28 21.57
N ALA A 48 -10.18 -27.89 20.71
CA ALA A 48 -10.35 -29.30 20.31
C ALA A 48 -9.77 -30.31 21.33
N HIS A 49 -10.13 -30.21 22.61
CA HIS A 49 -9.69 -31.21 23.60
C HIS A 49 -10.48 -32.53 23.55
N GLU A 50 -11.75 -32.52 23.10
CA GLU A 50 -12.62 -33.69 23.09
C GLU A 50 -13.36 -33.96 21.79
N THR A 51 -13.53 -32.99 20.92
CA THR A 51 -14.25 -33.13 19.64
C THR A 51 -13.49 -32.41 18.51
N ALA A 52 -13.52 -32.97 17.30
CA ALA A 52 -12.94 -32.32 16.13
C ALA A 52 -13.63 -30.97 15.88
N CYS A 53 -12.99 -29.89 16.31
CA CYS A 53 -13.46 -28.53 16.09
C CYS A 53 -12.81 -27.96 14.83
N ASP A 54 -13.62 -27.58 13.86
CA ASP A 54 -13.19 -26.89 12.65
C ASP A 54 -13.95 -25.56 12.48
N VAL A 55 -13.62 -24.81 11.45
CA VAL A 55 -14.25 -23.50 11.21
C VAL A 55 -15.76 -23.58 10.92
N SER A 56 -16.33 -24.78 10.66
CA SER A 56 -17.77 -24.95 10.43
C SER A 56 -18.57 -25.21 11.72
N THR A 57 -17.91 -25.62 12.79
CA THR A 57 -18.55 -25.96 14.08
C THR A 57 -18.45 -24.86 15.14
N VAL A 58 -17.86 -23.73 14.75
CA VAL A 58 -17.56 -22.57 15.63
C VAL A 58 -18.82 -21.89 16.14
N ARG A 59 -18.81 -21.53 17.43
CA ARG A 59 -19.84 -20.71 18.09
C ARG A 59 -19.33 -19.30 18.35
N GLU A 60 -20.25 -18.38 18.64
CA GLU A 60 -19.91 -16.99 19.00
C GLU A 60 -18.86 -16.91 20.11
N GLN A 61 -18.98 -17.77 21.14
CA GLN A 61 -18.04 -17.83 22.27
C GLN A 61 -16.59 -18.16 21.84
N ASP A 62 -16.41 -19.00 20.82
CA ASP A 62 -15.08 -19.38 20.34
C ASP A 62 -14.41 -18.21 19.59
N LEU A 63 -15.19 -17.46 18.83
CA LEU A 63 -14.72 -16.22 18.19
C LEU A 63 -14.37 -15.13 19.20
N LEU A 64 -15.15 -15.01 20.28
CA LEU A 64 -14.87 -14.07 21.36
C LEU A 64 -13.61 -14.49 22.12
N ALA A 65 -13.44 -15.79 22.41
CA ALA A 65 -12.23 -16.33 23.04
C ALA A 65 -10.99 -16.11 22.17
N TYR A 66 -11.09 -16.35 20.85
CA TYR A 66 -10.01 -16.04 19.92
C TYR A 66 -9.70 -14.54 19.86
N ALA A 67 -10.73 -13.69 19.84
CA ALA A 67 -10.54 -12.25 19.87
C ALA A 67 -9.81 -11.81 21.15
N ALA A 68 -10.16 -12.35 22.31
CA ALA A 68 -9.50 -12.11 23.59
C ALA A 68 -8.04 -12.61 23.58
N PHE A 69 -7.79 -13.84 23.10
CA PHE A 69 -6.46 -14.40 22.92
C PHE A 69 -5.56 -13.50 22.06
N ARG A 70 -6.11 -12.93 20.97
CA ARG A 70 -5.37 -12.05 20.07
C ARG A 70 -5.30 -10.60 20.53
N HIS A 71 -6.02 -10.22 21.59
CA HIS A 71 -6.11 -8.82 22.04
C HIS A 71 -4.78 -8.31 22.59
N ALA A 72 -4.06 -9.08 23.37
CA ALA A 72 -2.83 -8.70 24.07
C ALA A 72 -1.69 -8.21 23.16
N GLY A 73 -1.75 -8.48 21.84
CA GLY A 73 -0.73 -8.03 20.88
C GLY A 73 -1.30 -7.33 19.63
N SER A 74 -2.58 -6.96 19.62
CA SER A 74 -3.26 -6.56 18.39
C SER A 74 -3.86 -5.15 18.44
N LYS A 75 -3.53 -4.33 17.42
CA LYS A 75 -4.19 -3.02 17.23
C LYS A 75 -5.66 -3.21 16.85
N ALA A 76 -6.54 -2.28 17.26
CA ALA A 76 -7.97 -2.28 16.94
C ALA A 76 -8.24 -2.40 15.41
N THR A 77 -7.40 -1.77 14.58
CA THR A 77 -7.47 -1.89 13.11
C THR A 77 -7.27 -3.33 12.62
N SER A 78 -6.31 -4.06 13.21
CA SER A 78 -6.05 -5.45 12.87
C SER A 78 -7.16 -6.38 13.36
N ALA A 79 -7.73 -6.11 14.54
CA ALA A 79 -8.87 -6.83 15.07
C ALA A 79 -10.11 -6.64 14.17
N ASN A 80 -10.41 -5.42 13.77
CA ASN A 80 -11.53 -5.12 12.88
C ASN A 80 -11.35 -5.74 11.48
N ARG A 81 -10.12 -5.77 10.95
CA ARG A 81 -9.85 -6.46 9.69
C ARG A 81 -10.15 -7.96 9.80
N ARG A 82 -9.67 -8.64 10.85
CA ARG A 82 -9.96 -10.06 11.09
C ARG A 82 -11.47 -10.30 11.22
N LEU A 83 -12.17 -9.47 11.99
CA LEU A 83 -13.62 -9.58 12.12
C LEU A 83 -14.33 -9.43 10.75
N THR A 84 -13.83 -8.56 9.87
CA THR A 84 -14.35 -8.44 8.51
C THR A 84 -14.15 -9.74 7.72
N VAL A 85 -12.99 -10.39 7.85
CA VAL A 85 -12.72 -11.69 7.22
C VAL A 85 -13.71 -12.75 7.73
N PHE A 86 -13.88 -12.86 9.06
CA PHE A 86 -14.81 -13.82 9.66
C PHE A 86 -16.26 -13.57 9.23
N LYS A 87 -16.71 -12.31 9.24
CA LYS A 87 -18.07 -11.96 8.76
C LYS A 87 -18.29 -12.35 7.30
N ARG A 88 -17.27 -12.17 6.45
CA ARG A 88 -17.37 -12.58 5.04
C ARG A 88 -17.39 -14.11 4.91
N PHE A 89 -16.54 -14.81 5.66
CA PHE A 89 -16.47 -16.26 5.66
C PHE A 89 -17.78 -16.88 6.12
N TYR A 90 -18.32 -16.49 7.28
CA TYR A 90 -19.54 -17.07 7.80
C TYR A 90 -20.79 -16.70 7.02
N ARG A 91 -20.82 -15.53 6.40
CA ARG A 91 -21.89 -15.17 5.46
C ARG A 91 -21.87 -16.06 4.21
N TRP A 92 -20.70 -16.33 3.66
CA TRP A 92 -20.51 -17.27 2.58
C TRP A 92 -20.87 -18.71 3.02
N ALA A 93 -20.38 -19.16 4.16
CA ALA A 93 -20.65 -20.49 4.71
C ALA A 93 -22.16 -20.72 4.98
N LEU A 94 -22.87 -19.70 5.43
CA LEU A 94 -24.33 -19.74 5.59
C LEU A 94 -25.04 -19.86 4.23
N ARG A 95 -24.62 -19.08 3.22
CA ARG A 95 -25.14 -19.16 1.85
C ARG A 95 -24.93 -20.55 1.23
N GLU A 96 -23.74 -21.10 1.42
CA GLU A 96 -23.39 -22.45 0.94
C GLU A 96 -23.93 -23.59 1.82
N ARG A 97 -24.72 -23.27 2.84
CA ARG A 97 -25.26 -24.24 3.82
C ARG A 97 -24.21 -25.08 4.53
N VAL A 98 -22.99 -24.58 4.65
CA VAL A 98 -21.90 -25.19 5.43
C VAL A 98 -22.16 -25.04 6.93
N VAL A 99 -22.77 -23.90 7.33
CA VAL A 99 -23.21 -23.64 8.70
C VAL A 99 -24.71 -23.30 8.69
N SER A 100 -25.39 -23.58 9.79
CA SER A 100 -26.82 -23.23 9.97
C SER A 100 -27.04 -21.85 10.61
N LEU A 101 -26.02 -21.27 11.24
CA LEU A 101 -26.06 -19.99 11.94
C LEU A 101 -24.74 -19.25 11.73
N ASP A 102 -24.80 -17.94 11.52
CA ASP A 102 -23.62 -17.08 11.45
C ASP A 102 -23.20 -16.66 12.88
N PRO A 103 -22.06 -17.18 13.42
CA PRO A 103 -21.61 -16.85 14.77
C PRO A 103 -21.08 -15.42 14.91
N THR A 104 -20.95 -14.67 13.81
CA THR A 104 -20.42 -13.29 13.83
C THR A 104 -21.53 -12.23 13.95
N LEU A 105 -22.80 -12.60 13.92
CA LEU A 105 -23.92 -11.64 13.85
C LEU A 105 -23.90 -10.56 14.93
N ARG A 106 -23.57 -10.96 16.17
CA ARG A 106 -23.55 -10.06 17.34
C ARG A 106 -22.20 -9.37 17.54
N MET A 107 -21.16 -9.77 16.82
CA MET A 107 -19.83 -9.21 16.97
C MET A 107 -19.75 -7.79 16.43
N ARG A 108 -19.25 -6.87 17.23
CA ARG A 108 -19.08 -5.45 16.87
C ARG A 108 -17.62 -5.11 16.65
N ASN A 109 -17.35 -4.16 15.77
CA ASN A 109 -16.02 -3.63 15.58
C ASN A 109 -15.51 -2.97 16.86
N ALA A 110 -14.23 -3.17 17.16
CA ALA A 110 -13.56 -2.45 18.23
C ALA A 110 -13.57 -0.93 17.91
N LYS A 111 -13.89 -0.13 18.93
CA LYS A 111 -13.84 1.34 18.80
C LYS A 111 -12.41 1.75 18.46
N GLN A 112 -12.27 2.53 17.40
CA GLN A 112 -11.01 3.14 17.03
C GLN A 112 -11.02 4.59 17.52
N ALA A 113 -9.95 5.01 18.21
CA ALA A 113 -9.78 6.44 18.44
C ALA A 113 -9.62 7.13 17.08
N LEU A 114 -10.34 8.21 16.86
CA LEU A 114 -10.16 9.08 15.70
C LEU A 114 -8.72 9.61 15.74
N ARG A 115 -7.85 9.00 14.97
CA ARG A 115 -6.52 9.56 14.71
C ARG A 115 -6.66 10.51 13.55
N VAL A 116 -6.60 11.80 13.84
CA VAL A 116 -6.34 12.79 12.79
C VAL A 116 -4.95 12.47 12.23
N PRO A 117 -4.81 12.12 10.97
CA PRO A 117 -3.50 11.88 10.38
C PRO A 117 -2.68 13.16 10.52
N LYS A 118 -1.55 13.11 11.21
CA LYS A 118 -0.60 14.24 11.20
C LYS A 118 0.07 14.22 9.82
N SER A 119 -0.26 15.18 8.98
CA SER A 119 0.49 15.44 7.75
C SER A 119 1.81 16.10 8.12
N LEU A 120 2.87 15.81 7.35
CA LEU A 120 4.09 16.61 7.43
C LEU A 120 3.79 18.02 6.94
N SER A 121 4.38 19.03 7.57
CA SER A 121 4.40 20.38 7.01
C SER A 121 5.30 20.46 5.77
N GLU A 122 5.13 21.47 4.95
CA GLU A 122 5.99 21.71 3.78
C GLU A 122 7.46 21.82 4.20
N ALA A 123 7.77 22.55 5.28
CA ALA A 123 9.13 22.66 5.81
C ALA A 123 9.71 21.29 6.24
N GLN A 124 8.89 20.40 6.81
CA GLN A 124 9.34 19.05 7.16
C GLN A 124 9.55 18.19 5.91
N VAL A 125 8.75 18.37 4.88
CA VAL A 125 8.97 17.68 3.61
C VAL A 125 10.24 18.17 2.96
N GLU A 126 10.47 19.48 2.87
CA GLU A 126 11.71 20.06 2.34
C GLU A 126 12.95 19.51 3.07
N ALA A 127 12.92 19.50 4.40
CA ALA A 127 14.02 18.95 5.20
C ALA A 127 14.25 17.45 4.92
N LEU A 128 13.18 16.68 4.70
CA LEU A 128 13.28 15.26 4.33
C LEU A 128 13.88 15.05 2.94
N LEU A 129 13.49 15.88 1.97
CA LEU A 129 13.97 15.80 0.59
C LEU A 129 15.46 16.20 0.48
N ALA A 130 15.90 17.15 1.31
CA ALA A 130 17.29 17.60 1.39
C ALA A 130 18.20 16.68 2.23
N ALA A 131 17.66 15.71 2.97
CA ALA A 131 18.44 14.87 3.90
C ALA A 131 19.37 13.83 3.26
N PRO A 132 19.11 13.28 2.04
CA PRO A 132 20.06 12.39 1.40
C PRO A 132 21.36 13.10 1.02
N ASP A 133 22.51 12.44 1.22
CA ASP A 133 23.82 12.95 0.79
C ASP A 133 23.95 12.81 -0.74
N ASP A 134 23.72 13.88 -1.45
CA ASP A 134 23.70 13.95 -2.92
C ASP A 134 25.10 13.87 -3.57
N ALA A 135 26.16 13.91 -2.77
CA ALA A 135 27.52 13.63 -3.24
C ALA A 135 27.75 12.14 -3.50
N THR A 136 26.89 11.26 -3.00
CA THR A 136 27.02 9.82 -3.18
C THR A 136 26.01 9.26 -4.20
N PRO A 137 26.36 8.24 -5.02
CA PRO A 137 25.42 7.63 -5.95
C PRO A 137 24.15 7.09 -5.28
N LEU A 138 24.27 6.51 -4.08
CA LEU A 138 23.10 6.02 -3.32
C LEU A 138 22.25 7.17 -2.77
N GLY A 139 22.87 8.28 -2.38
CA GLY A 139 22.15 9.46 -1.93
C GLY A 139 21.41 10.15 -3.07
N GLN A 140 22.01 10.27 -4.27
CA GLN A 140 21.31 10.77 -5.46
C GLN A 140 20.09 9.91 -5.82
N ARG A 141 20.21 8.57 -5.71
CA ARG A 141 19.07 7.67 -5.87
C ARG A 141 17.98 7.95 -4.82
N ASP A 142 18.37 8.07 -3.56
CA ASP A 142 17.42 8.28 -2.46
C ASP A 142 16.70 9.63 -2.61
N CYS A 143 17.44 10.68 -3.01
CA CYS A 143 16.89 12.00 -3.34
C CYS A 143 15.85 11.88 -4.47
N ALA A 144 16.21 11.28 -5.61
CA ALA A 144 15.31 11.11 -6.75
C ALA A 144 14.05 10.27 -6.38
N MET A 145 14.18 9.28 -5.50
CA MET A 145 13.04 8.49 -5.02
C MET A 145 12.10 9.32 -4.13
N LEU A 146 12.64 10.12 -3.23
CA LEU A 146 11.85 10.96 -2.33
C LEU A 146 11.15 12.10 -3.10
N GLU A 147 11.89 12.79 -3.98
CA GLU A 147 11.33 13.83 -4.86
C GLU A 147 10.19 13.28 -5.71
N LEU A 148 10.41 12.16 -6.40
CA LEU A 148 9.40 11.57 -7.24
C LEU A 148 8.17 11.12 -6.44
N LEU A 149 8.37 10.53 -5.25
CA LEU A 149 7.26 10.09 -4.40
C LEU A 149 6.39 11.27 -3.95
N TYR A 150 7.03 12.37 -3.55
CA TYR A 150 6.32 13.57 -3.13
C TYR A 150 5.66 14.29 -4.30
N ALA A 151 6.39 14.51 -5.40
CA ALA A 151 5.87 15.21 -6.57
C ALA A 151 4.71 14.49 -7.27
N SER A 152 4.70 13.16 -7.26
CA SER A 152 3.71 12.35 -7.99
C SER A 152 2.61 11.73 -7.12
N GLY A 153 2.78 11.75 -5.81
CA GLY A 153 1.86 11.08 -4.88
C GLY A 153 1.72 9.57 -5.13
N LEU A 154 2.72 8.91 -5.68
CA LEU A 154 2.72 7.46 -5.93
C LEU A 154 2.53 6.65 -4.65
N ARG A 155 1.99 5.42 -4.80
CA ARG A 155 2.11 4.42 -3.73
C ARG A 155 3.55 3.92 -3.67
N VAL A 156 4.06 3.62 -2.47
CA VAL A 156 5.44 3.06 -2.33
C VAL A 156 5.63 1.80 -3.18
N SER A 157 4.59 0.95 -3.29
CA SER A 157 4.67 -0.23 -4.15
C SER A 157 4.82 0.12 -5.63
N GLU A 158 4.18 1.19 -6.10
CA GLU A 158 4.31 1.67 -7.47
C GLU A 158 5.72 2.21 -7.69
N LEU A 159 6.22 3.07 -6.79
CA LEU A 159 7.56 3.67 -6.88
C LEU A 159 8.67 2.62 -6.99
N VAL A 160 8.69 1.62 -6.10
CA VAL A 160 9.78 0.64 -6.05
C VAL A 160 9.73 -0.39 -7.18
N THR A 161 8.59 -0.51 -7.86
CA THR A 161 8.44 -1.42 -9.03
C THR A 161 8.52 -0.70 -10.36
N LEU A 162 8.76 0.62 -10.39
CA LEU A 162 8.92 1.36 -11.64
C LEU A 162 10.07 0.79 -12.46
N LYS A 163 9.82 0.69 -13.77
CA LYS A 163 10.82 0.36 -14.78
C LYS A 163 11.27 1.60 -15.54
N THR A 164 12.47 1.58 -16.09
CA THR A 164 12.99 2.69 -16.88
C THR A 164 12.10 3.06 -18.07
N VAL A 165 11.49 2.05 -18.72
CA VAL A 165 10.56 2.25 -19.86
C VAL A 165 9.24 2.93 -19.48
N GLN A 166 8.93 3.04 -18.20
CA GLN A 166 7.73 3.70 -17.70
C GLN A 166 7.94 5.20 -17.42
N LEU A 167 9.18 5.66 -17.48
CA LEU A 167 9.56 7.04 -17.25
C LEU A 167 9.65 7.79 -18.58
N GLY A 168 8.79 8.79 -18.78
CA GLY A 168 8.87 9.76 -19.84
C GLY A 168 9.50 11.05 -19.32
N LEU A 169 10.84 11.16 -19.40
CA LEU A 169 11.54 12.39 -18.95
C LEU A 169 11.12 13.60 -19.77
N ALA A 170 11.12 13.48 -21.09
CA ALA A 170 10.75 14.60 -21.98
C ALA A 170 9.30 15.06 -21.72
N GLU A 171 8.41 14.13 -21.40
CA GLU A 171 7.01 14.40 -21.08
C GLU A 171 6.79 14.86 -19.64
N GLY A 172 7.77 14.73 -18.74
CA GLY A 172 7.62 14.98 -17.30
C GLY A 172 6.51 14.14 -16.67
N ALA A 173 6.37 12.89 -17.08
CA ALA A 173 5.29 12.02 -16.66
C ALA A 173 5.72 10.54 -16.54
N LEU A 174 5.01 9.81 -15.69
CA LEU A 174 5.20 8.37 -15.46
C LEU A 174 3.98 7.60 -15.95
N ARG A 175 4.22 6.42 -16.53
CA ARG A 175 3.17 5.44 -16.77
C ARG A 175 3.14 4.45 -15.60
N VAL A 176 2.04 4.42 -14.85
CA VAL A 176 1.89 3.61 -13.65
C VAL A 176 0.73 2.65 -13.80
N THR A 177 0.98 1.37 -13.51
CA THR A 177 -0.08 0.35 -13.48
C THR A 177 -0.67 0.25 -12.08
N GLY A 178 -1.97 0.54 -11.96
CA GLY A 178 -2.72 0.51 -10.71
C GLY A 178 -3.42 -0.83 -10.44
N LYS A 179 -4.35 -0.83 -9.49
CA LYS A 179 -5.19 -1.98 -9.17
C LYS A 179 -6.02 -2.39 -10.39
N GLY A 180 -6.07 -3.69 -10.69
CA GLY A 180 -6.82 -4.23 -11.84
C GLY A 180 -6.13 -3.98 -13.18
N SER A 181 -4.79 -3.86 -13.19
CA SER A 181 -3.98 -3.63 -14.41
C SER A 181 -4.34 -2.36 -15.19
N LYS A 182 -5.03 -1.41 -14.57
CA LYS A 182 -5.35 -0.13 -15.21
C LYS A 182 -4.13 0.76 -15.18
N GLU A 183 -3.73 1.25 -16.35
CA GLU A 183 -2.64 2.21 -16.47
C GLU A 183 -3.14 3.64 -16.28
N ARG A 184 -2.27 4.48 -15.70
CA ARG A 184 -2.48 5.92 -15.65
C ARG A 184 -1.17 6.65 -15.85
N MET A 185 -1.26 7.86 -16.43
CA MET A 185 -0.15 8.80 -16.48
C MET A 185 -0.17 9.67 -15.22
N VAL A 186 0.98 9.87 -14.62
CA VAL A 186 1.16 10.69 -13.42
C VAL A 186 2.24 11.73 -13.73
N PRO A 187 1.92 13.04 -13.76
CA PRO A 187 2.92 14.07 -13.93
C PRO A 187 3.82 14.18 -12.70
N PHE A 188 5.01 14.72 -12.91
CA PHE A 188 5.92 15.14 -11.84
C PHE A 188 6.55 16.49 -12.23
N GLY A 189 6.88 17.31 -11.21
CA GLY A 189 7.38 18.67 -11.39
C GLY A 189 8.87 18.74 -11.77
N GLU A 190 9.35 19.96 -11.92
CA GLU A 190 10.72 20.24 -12.38
C GLU A 190 11.79 19.73 -11.44
N GLU A 191 11.58 19.84 -10.13
CA GLU A 191 12.54 19.34 -9.13
C GLU A 191 12.72 17.83 -9.19
N ALA A 192 11.61 17.08 -9.34
CA ALA A 192 11.67 15.63 -9.53
C ALA A 192 12.32 15.28 -10.88
N HIS A 193 12.08 16.06 -11.92
CA HIS A 193 12.74 15.91 -13.22
C HIS A 193 14.26 16.08 -13.10
N ALA A 194 14.72 17.15 -12.47
CA ALA A 194 16.15 17.43 -12.26
C ALA A 194 16.83 16.30 -11.46
N SER A 195 16.22 15.88 -10.34
CA SER A 195 16.72 14.79 -9.50
C SER A 195 16.77 13.45 -10.24
N LEU A 196 15.76 13.13 -11.05
CA LEU A 196 15.72 11.91 -11.86
C LEU A 196 16.80 11.94 -12.95
N THR A 197 16.94 13.06 -13.64
CA THR A 197 17.96 13.23 -14.69
C THR A 197 19.36 13.02 -14.10
N ARG A 198 19.67 13.69 -12.99
CA ARG A 198 20.97 13.53 -12.31
C ARG A 198 21.20 12.08 -11.87
N TYR A 199 20.23 11.44 -11.27
CA TYR A 199 20.33 10.04 -10.86
C TYR A 199 20.62 9.12 -12.05
N LEU A 200 19.93 9.29 -13.17
CA LEU A 200 20.06 8.43 -14.34
C LEU A 200 21.39 8.61 -15.06
N THR A 201 21.89 9.86 -15.15
CA THR A 201 23.13 10.19 -15.86
C THR A 201 24.38 9.90 -15.04
N GLU A 202 24.35 10.17 -13.72
CA GLU A 202 25.55 10.14 -12.88
C GLU A 202 25.61 8.91 -12.00
N ALA A 203 24.52 8.58 -11.29
CA ALA A 203 24.56 7.62 -10.20
C ALA A 203 24.16 6.20 -10.59
N ARG A 204 23.15 6.04 -11.45
CA ARG A 204 22.58 4.72 -11.71
C ARG A 204 23.57 3.72 -12.29
N ALA A 205 24.41 4.17 -13.24
CA ALA A 205 25.44 3.32 -13.82
C ALA A 205 26.51 2.92 -12.79
N ALA A 206 26.91 3.87 -11.94
CA ALA A 206 27.87 3.61 -10.85
C ALA A 206 27.32 2.58 -9.84
N ILE A 207 26.03 2.67 -9.47
CA ILE A 207 25.40 1.69 -8.55
C ILE A 207 25.32 0.31 -9.19
N LEU A 208 25.02 0.23 -10.48
CA LEU A 208 24.92 -1.05 -11.21
C LEU A 208 26.26 -1.75 -11.39
N GLY A 209 27.39 -1.02 -11.44
CA GLY A 209 28.70 -1.62 -11.60
C GLY A 209 28.81 -2.58 -12.81
N GLY A 210 28.15 -2.25 -13.92
CA GLY A 210 28.07 -3.09 -15.12
C GLY A 210 26.95 -4.11 -15.17
N GLN A 211 26.14 -4.24 -14.11
CA GLN A 211 24.96 -5.12 -14.10
C GLN A 211 23.82 -4.53 -14.93
N ALA A 212 23.05 -5.39 -15.60
CA ALA A 212 21.83 -4.99 -16.30
C ALA A 212 20.63 -5.03 -15.36
N SER A 213 19.75 -4.01 -15.44
CA SER A 213 18.50 -3.96 -14.69
C SER A 213 17.48 -3.12 -15.44
N ASP A 214 16.22 -3.59 -15.50
CA ASP A 214 15.08 -2.82 -16.02
C ASP A 214 14.44 -1.93 -14.96
N ALA A 215 14.78 -2.12 -13.67
CA ALA A 215 14.27 -1.30 -12.59
C ALA A 215 14.75 0.15 -12.72
N LEU A 216 13.86 1.11 -12.51
CA LEU A 216 14.23 2.52 -12.48
C LEU A 216 15.17 2.79 -11.30
N PHE A 217 14.78 2.40 -10.10
CA PHE A 217 15.59 2.56 -8.89
C PHE A 217 16.23 1.25 -8.47
N VAL A 218 17.56 1.23 -8.51
CA VAL A 218 18.36 0.03 -8.27
C VAL A 218 19.02 0.04 -6.89
N THR A 219 19.20 -1.15 -6.34
CA THR A 219 20.02 -1.38 -5.13
C THR A 219 21.49 -1.61 -5.52
N ALA A 220 22.41 -1.54 -4.56
CA ALA A 220 23.82 -1.90 -4.77
C ALA A 220 24.03 -3.34 -5.29
N ARG A 221 22.99 -4.18 -5.28
CA ARG A 221 23.00 -5.55 -5.83
C ARG A 221 22.38 -5.63 -7.23
N GLY A 222 22.12 -4.50 -7.88
CA GLY A 222 21.56 -4.43 -9.23
C GLY A 222 20.03 -4.67 -9.32
N GLY A 223 19.40 -5.20 -8.28
CA GLY A 223 17.97 -5.49 -8.28
C GLY A 223 17.09 -4.31 -7.83
N ALA A 224 15.79 -4.42 -8.07
CA ALA A 224 14.79 -3.46 -7.58
C ALA A 224 14.76 -3.40 -6.05
N MET A 225 14.41 -2.23 -5.52
CA MET A 225 14.27 -2.03 -4.07
C MET A 225 12.96 -2.63 -3.56
N THR A 226 12.98 -3.23 -2.36
CA THR A 226 11.75 -3.66 -1.69
C THR A 226 11.08 -2.50 -0.97
N ARG A 227 9.76 -2.57 -0.79
CA ARG A 227 9.01 -1.59 0.01
C ARG A 227 9.55 -1.43 1.43
N GLN A 228 10.00 -2.53 2.04
CA GLN A 228 10.58 -2.51 3.39
C GLN A 228 11.92 -1.78 3.41
N MET A 229 12.78 -1.99 2.41
CA MET A 229 14.06 -1.31 2.29
C MET A 229 13.85 0.20 2.09
N PHE A 230 12.99 0.60 1.15
CA PHE A 230 12.67 2.01 0.94
C PHE A 230 12.12 2.67 2.22
N TRP A 231 11.27 1.96 2.95
CA TRP A 231 10.75 2.46 4.22
C TRP A 231 11.84 2.66 5.28
N LYS A 232 12.84 1.79 5.34
CA LYS A 232 14.01 1.99 6.22
C LYS A 232 14.80 3.23 5.81
N LEU A 233 14.95 3.48 4.49
CA LEU A 233 15.61 4.68 3.97
C LEU A 233 14.86 5.95 4.38
N VAL A 234 13.56 6.00 4.15
CA VAL A 234 12.71 7.14 4.56
C VAL A 234 12.87 7.44 6.05
N LYS A 235 12.84 6.43 6.92
CA LYS A 235 13.05 6.61 8.35
C LYS A 235 14.43 7.15 8.69
N ARG A 236 15.47 6.65 8.03
CA ARG A 236 16.85 7.12 8.24
C ARG A 236 16.98 8.59 7.87
N HIS A 237 16.46 9.00 6.71
CA HIS A 237 16.50 10.38 6.26
C HIS A 237 15.63 11.30 7.12
N ALA A 238 14.47 10.83 7.58
CA ALA A 238 13.64 11.59 8.52
C ALA A 238 14.33 11.85 9.85
N LEU A 239 15.04 10.84 10.39
CA LEU A 239 15.84 11.02 11.60
C LEU A 239 16.96 12.03 11.39
N ALA A 240 17.67 11.95 10.27
CA ALA A 240 18.72 12.91 9.90
C ALA A 240 18.17 14.34 9.74
N ALA A 241 16.94 14.48 9.26
CA ALA A 241 16.22 15.76 9.13
C ALA A 241 15.58 16.26 10.44
N GLY A 242 15.77 15.58 11.58
CA GLY A 242 15.16 15.96 12.86
C GLY A 242 13.63 15.82 12.89
N ILE A 243 13.05 14.94 12.09
CA ILE A 243 11.59 14.74 12.01
C ILE A 243 11.17 13.65 12.98
N ASP A 244 10.62 14.02 14.13
CA ASP A 244 10.10 13.10 15.16
C ASP A 244 8.66 12.62 14.89
N ALA A 245 8.01 13.15 13.84
CA ALA A 245 6.65 12.76 13.51
C ALA A 245 6.58 11.27 13.12
N PRO A 246 5.52 10.53 13.54
CA PRO A 246 5.34 9.14 13.16
C PRO A 246 5.10 9.02 11.65
N LEU A 247 6.13 8.66 10.92
CA LEU A 247 6.05 8.42 9.49
C LEU A 247 5.41 7.06 9.18
N SER A 248 4.65 7.02 8.12
CA SER A 248 4.10 5.81 7.53
C SER A 248 4.32 5.83 6.01
N PRO A 249 4.27 4.69 5.31
CA PRO A 249 4.40 4.68 3.85
C PRO A 249 3.39 5.59 3.13
N HIS A 250 2.31 5.95 3.80
CA HIS A 250 1.27 6.82 3.26
C HIS A 250 1.45 8.30 3.63
N THR A 251 2.39 8.63 4.54
CA THR A 251 2.52 10.00 5.07
C THR A 251 2.93 11.00 3.99
N LEU A 252 3.93 10.68 3.13
CA LEU A 252 4.34 11.55 2.02
C LEU A 252 3.25 11.70 0.97
N ARG A 253 2.56 10.62 0.65
CA ARG A 253 1.41 10.68 -0.28
C ARG A 253 0.24 11.51 0.31
N HIS A 254 0.05 11.45 1.62
CA HIS A 254 -0.94 12.28 2.31
C HIS A 254 -0.50 13.75 2.33
N ALA A 255 0.78 14.02 2.56
CA ALA A 255 1.35 15.37 2.47
C ALA A 255 1.16 15.95 1.05
N PHE A 256 1.50 15.20 0.00
CA PHE A 256 1.21 15.57 -1.40
C PHE A 256 -0.25 16.01 -1.58
N ALA A 257 -1.21 15.16 -1.17
CA ALA A 257 -2.62 15.48 -1.33
C ALA A 257 -3.04 16.73 -0.52
N THR A 258 -2.58 16.84 0.72
CA THR A 258 -2.93 17.96 1.62
C THR A 258 -2.33 19.27 1.12
N HIS A 259 -1.07 19.25 0.66
CA HIS A 259 -0.40 20.46 0.17
C HIS A 259 -1.03 20.95 -1.12
N LEU A 260 -1.35 20.06 -2.08
CA LEU A 260 -2.09 20.44 -3.28
C LEU A 260 -3.44 21.11 -2.93
N LEU A 261 -4.20 20.54 -1.99
CA LEU A 261 -5.47 21.13 -1.56
C LEU A 261 -5.27 22.48 -0.86
N ASN A 262 -4.24 22.63 -0.05
CA ASN A 262 -3.89 23.89 0.63
C ASN A 262 -3.51 24.99 -0.37
N HIS A 263 -2.90 24.61 -1.49
CA HIS A 263 -2.57 25.52 -2.60
C HIS A 263 -3.72 25.70 -3.60
N GLY A 264 -4.95 25.27 -3.25
CA GLY A 264 -6.16 25.56 -4.02
C GLY A 264 -6.48 24.56 -5.12
N ALA A 265 -5.80 23.41 -5.18
CA ALA A 265 -6.18 22.36 -6.12
C ALA A 265 -7.58 21.80 -5.81
N ASP A 266 -8.36 21.55 -6.87
CA ASP A 266 -9.66 20.89 -6.71
C ASP A 266 -9.52 19.44 -6.20
N LEU A 267 -10.37 19.06 -5.25
CA LEU A 267 -10.37 17.72 -4.64
C LEU A 267 -10.49 16.61 -5.68
N ARG A 268 -11.30 16.80 -6.71
CA ARG A 268 -11.48 15.80 -7.77
C ARG A 268 -10.21 15.61 -8.60
N ALA A 269 -9.49 16.70 -8.88
CA ALA A 269 -8.21 16.65 -9.55
C ALA A 269 -7.15 15.90 -8.73
N VAL A 270 -7.08 16.17 -7.41
CA VAL A 270 -6.21 15.43 -6.50
C VAL A 270 -6.56 13.94 -6.45
N GLN A 271 -7.85 13.59 -6.40
CA GLN A 271 -8.30 12.20 -6.45
C GLN A 271 -7.88 11.50 -7.76
N MET A 272 -7.93 12.20 -8.89
CA MET A 272 -7.49 11.69 -10.19
C MET A 272 -5.97 11.43 -10.21
N LEU A 273 -5.15 12.38 -9.74
CA LEU A 273 -3.70 12.22 -9.60
C LEU A 273 -3.35 11.01 -8.72
N LEU A 274 -4.08 10.84 -7.64
CA LEU A 274 -3.90 9.70 -6.73
C LEU A 274 -4.39 8.36 -7.31
N GLY A 275 -5.17 8.33 -8.38
CA GLY A 275 -5.70 7.11 -8.99
C GLY A 275 -6.70 6.39 -8.09
N HIS A 276 -7.71 7.12 -7.59
CA HIS A 276 -8.85 6.54 -6.89
C HIS A 276 -9.80 5.90 -7.91
N ALA A 277 -10.15 4.62 -7.70
CA ALA A 277 -10.80 3.77 -8.71
C ALA A 277 -12.28 4.07 -9.02
N ASP A 278 -12.95 4.91 -8.24
CA ASP A 278 -14.39 5.16 -8.36
C ASP A 278 -14.79 6.25 -9.38
N ILE A 279 -13.83 6.79 -10.11
CA ILE A 279 -14.13 7.74 -11.19
C ILE A 279 -13.90 7.01 -12.50
N SER A 280 -14.97 6.82 -13.26
CA SER A 280 -14.99 6.17 -14.59
C SER A 280 -13.93 6.78 -15.52
N THR A 281 -12.80 6.10 -15.66
CA THR A 281 -11.53 6.68 -16.07
C THR A 281 -11.18 6.45 -17.54
N THR A 282 -12.11 6.00 -18.37
CA THR A 282 -11.81 5.71 -19.78
C THR A 282 -11.57 6.99 -20.61
N THR A 283 -11.98 8.16 -20.13
CA THR A 283 -11.90 9.44 -20.86
C THR A 283 -10.66 10.29 -20.51
N ILE A 284 -9.83 9.90 -19.52
CA ILE A 284 -8.81 10.79 -18.92
C ILE A 284 -7.47 10.77 -19.69
N TYR A 285 -7.30 9.89 -20.66
CA TYR A 285 -6.00 9.71 -21.35
C TYR A 285 -5.87 10.43 -22.69
N THR A 286 -6.74 11.38 -22.97
CA THR A 286 -6.55 12.26 -24.14
C THR A 286 -5.37 13.20 -23.88
N HIS A 287 -4.72 13.65 -24.95
CA HIS A 287 -3.62 14.62 -24.87
C HIS A 287 -4.00 15.88 -24.07
N VAL A 288 -5.21 16.39 -24.29
CA VAL A 288 -5.78 17.56 -23.59
C VAL A 288 -5.92 17.34 -22.08
N ALA A 289 -6.34 16.13 -21.65
CA ALA A 289 -6.45 15.82 -20.21
C ALA A 289 -5.07 15.72 -19.55
N ARG A 290 -4.05 15.24 -20.25
CA ARG A 290 -2.67 15.18 -19.73
C ARG A 290 -2.09 16.58 -19.54
N GLU A 291 -2.24 17.47 -20.50
CA GLU A 291 -1.78 18.86 -20.39
C GLU A 291 -2.47 19.59 -19.25
N ARG A 292 -3.78 19.40 -19.08
CA ARG A 292 -4.53 20.00 -17.97
C ARG A 292 -4.05 19.50 -16.60
N LEU A 293 -3.76 18.20 -16.46
CA LEU A 293 -3.22 17.65 -15.21
C LEU A 293 -1.80 18.16 -14.92
N ARG A 294 -0.95 18.34 -15.93
CA ARG A 294 0.38 18.95 -15.78
C ARG A 294 0.27 20.41 -15.35
N ALA A 295 -0.55 21.19 -16.02
CA ALA A 295 -0.78 22.59 -15.66
C ALA A 295 -1.30 22.74 -14.23
N LEU A 296 -2.23 21.87 -13.82
CA LEU A 296 -2.80 21.87 -12.49
C LEU A 296 -1.74 21.46 -11.43
N HIS A 297 -0.89 20.48 -11.76
CA HIS A 297 0.22 20.11 -10.91
C HIS A 297 1.23 21.27 -10.77
N ALA A 298 1.68 21.84 -11.86
CA ALA A 298 2.61 22.96 -11.86
C ALA A 298 2.06 24.21 -11.14
N GLN A 299 0.75 24.45 -11.21
CA GLN A 299 0.11 25.58 -10.55
C GLN A 299 -0.06 25.41 -9.04
N HIS A 300 -0.26 24.19 -8.56
CA HIS A 300 -0.69 23.95 -7.18
C HIS A 300 0.26 23.08 -6.36
N HIS A 301 1.24 22.43 -6.97
CA HIS A 301 2.22 21.67 -6.23
C HIS A 301 3.39 22.57 -5.82
N PRO A 302 3.85 22.55 -4.52
CA PRO A 302 4.93 23.41 -4.04
C PRO A 302 6.26 23.27 -4.80
N ARG A 303 6.44 22.14 -5.49
CA ARG A 303 7.63 21.82 -6.31
C ARG A 303 7.21 21.44 -7.74
N GLY A 304 6.19 22.08 -8.25
CA GLY A 304 5.62 21.89 -9.59
C GLY A 304 6.37 22.61 -10.69
#